data_de28465e5e5a617501c006e135cbf06a
#
_entry.id   de28465e5e5a617501c006e135cbf06a
#
_cell.length_a   1.000
_cell.length_b   1.000
_cell.length_c   1.000
_cell.angle_alpha   90.00
_cell.angle_beta   90.00
_cell.angle_gamma   90.00
#
_symmetry.space_group_name_H-M   'P 1'
#
loop_
_entity.id
_entity.type
_entity.pdbx_description
1 polymer ?
#
loop_
_entity_poly.entity_id
_entity_poly.type
_entity_poly.pdbx_seq_one_letter_code
_entity_poly.pdbx_strand_id
1 'polypeptide(L)'
;MAQHPASDDRVDPGRERARQDDELLTLVRIRAYTRSDEPFVLASGATSYDYVDMRRALARGTDLKVAARAVIDHLAVRRVEYDAIGGMTMGADPVAHAVALLADKAWFSIRKGEKNHGNRRCVEGIALEGSRVVLFEDTASTGSSMMEAYEVAVAAGALVVHACVLLDRGDAARAEFAARSVPYSSLLDYRDLGIEPVVVRRAGS
;
A
#
# COMPACT_ATOMS: atom_id res chain seq x y z
N MET A 1 -47.16 -21.33 20.82
CA MET A 1 -46.32 -20.22 20.37
C MET A 1 -44.87 -20.62 20.58
N ALA A 2 -44.19 -21.09 19.54
CA ALA A 2 -42.79 -21.46 19.60
C ALA A 2 -41.96 -20.21 19.29
N GLN A 3 -41.13 -19.79 20.25
CA GLN A 3 -40.18 -18.71 20.05
C GLN A 3 -39.02 -19.23 19.17
N HIS A 4 -38.87 -18.65 18.00
CA HIS A 4 -37.67 -18.84 17.16
C HIS A 4 -36.48 -18.14 17.84
N PRO A 5 -35.35 -18.81 18.09
CA PRO A 5 -34.14 -18.11 18.54
C PRO A 5 -33.64 -17.22 17.41
N ALA A 6 -33.44 -15.92 17.68
CA ALA A 6 -32.80 -15.00 16.82
C ALA A 6 -31.37 -15.50 16.59
N SER A 7 -30.97 -15.79 15.33
CA SER A 7 -29.62 -16.09 14.95
C SER A 7 -28.75 -14.87 15.27
N ASP A 8 -27.77 -15.06 16.13
CA ASP A 8 -26.75 -14.05 16.44
C ASP A 8 -25.80 -13.95 15.25
N ASP A 9 -26.17 -13.12 14.27
CA ASP A 9 -25.39 -12.84 13.04
C ASP A 9 -24.20 -11.89 13.30
N ARG A 10 -23.63 -11.91 14.49
CA ARG A 10 -22.38 -11.19 14.75
C ARG A 10 -21.26 -11.88 14.02
N VAL A 11 -20.85 -11.29 12.87
CA VAL A 11 -19.67 -11.72 12.11
C VAL A 11 -18.45 -11.62 13.03
N ASP A 12 -17.74 -12.73 13.21
CA ASP A 12 -16.48 -12.77 13.96
C ASP A 12 -15.43 -11.93 13.22
N PRO A 13 -14.91 -10.83 13.82
CA PRO A 13 -13.96 -9.95 13.17
C PRO A 13 -12.68 -10.67 12.71
N GLY A 14 -12.27 -11.73 13.42
CA GLY A 14 -11.10 -12.54 13.03
C GLY A 14 -11.35 -13.36 11.77
N ARG A 15 -12.54 -13.93 11.62
CA ARG A 15 -12.93 -14.68 10.41
C ARG A 15 -13.13 -13.77 9.20
N GLU A 16 -13.70 -12.59 9.38
CA GLU A 16 -13.90 -11.63 8.29
C GLU A 16 -12.53 -11.16 7.74
N ARG A 17 -11.58 -10.87 8.63
CA ARG A 17 -10.23 -10.50 8.24
C ARG A 17 -9.50 -11.62 7.49
N ALA A 18 -9.51 -12.85 8.00
CA ALA A 18 -8.88 -13.99 7.32
C ALA A 18 -9.46 -14.17 5.92
N ARG A 19 -10.77 -13.98 5.75
CA ARG A 19 -11.46 -14.03 4.46
C ARG A 19 -11.02 -12.92 3.52
N GLN A 20 -10.81 -11.71 4.01
CA GLN A 20 -10.36 -10.56 3.20
C GLN A 20 -8.90 -10.68 2.78
N ASP A 21 -8.03 -11.18 3.66
CA ASP A 21 -6.63 -11.45 3.33
C ASP A 21 -6.55 -12.54 2.24
N ASP A 22 -7.36 -13.60 2.32
CA ASP A 22 -7.47 -14.65 1.30
C ASP A 22 -8.05 -14.12 -0.01
N GLU A 23 -9.04 -13.21 0.05
CA GLU A 23 -9.64 -12.60 -1.14
C GLU A 23 -8.65 -11.68 -1.87
N LEU A 24 -7.89 -10.86 -1.12
CA LEU A 24 -6.83 -10.03 -1.66
C LEU A 24 -5.71 -10.88 -2.29
N LEU A 25 -5.25 -11.91 -1.59
CA LEU A 25 -4.22 -12.81 -2.10
C LEU A 25 -4.66 -13.50 -3.40
N THR A 26 -5.90 -13.99 -3.44
CA THR A 26 -6.50 -14.61 -4.62
C THR A 26 -6.57 -13.62 -5.79
N LEU A 27 -7.00 -12.40 -5.52
CA LEU A 27 -7.04 -11.32 -6.50
C LEU A 27 -5.67 -11.06 -7.12
N VAL A 28 -4.64 -10.91 -6.26
CA VAL A 28 -3.26 -10.66 -6.72
C VAL A 28 -2.73 -11.81 -7.55
N ARG A 29 -2.91 -13.05 -7.09
CA ARG A 29 -2.48 -14.26 -7.83
C ARG A 29 -3.10 -14.38 -9.21
N ILE A 30 -4.40 -14.10 -9.35
CA ILE A 30 -5.12 -14.31 -10.60
C ILE A 30 -4.93 -13.13 -11.57
N ARG A 31 -4.81 -11.89 -11.07
CA ARG A 31 -4.89 -10.70 -11.92
C ARG A 31 -3.61 -9.90 -12.05
N ALA A 32 -2.75 -9.94 -11.03
CA ALA A 32 -1.52 -9.15 -11.00
C ALA A 32 -0.29 -9.99 -11.33
N TYR A 33 -0.24 -11.23 -10.84
CA TYR A 33 0.95 -12.05 -10.90
C TYR A 33 1.14 -12.69 -12.29
N THR A 34 2.39 -12.66 -12.74
CA THR A 34 2.84 -13.34 -13.97
C THR A 34 4.23 -13.90 -13.73
N ARG A 35 4.45 -15.16 -14.10
CA ARG A 35 5.77 -15.79 -14.16
C ARG A 35 6.17 -15.98 -15.63
N SER A 36 7.43 -15.73 -15.92
CA SER A 36 8.01 -15.90 -17.25
C SER A 36 9.24 -16.82 -17.20
N ASP A 37 9.54 -17.47 -18.29
CA ASP A 37 10.78 -18.23 -18.46
C ASP A 37 11.99 -17.29 -18.74
N GLU A 38 11.71 -16.05 -19.13
CA GLU A 38 12.71 -15.00 -19.29
C GLU A 38 12.58 -13.97 -18.16
N PRO A 39 13.69 -13.46 -17.59
CA PRO A 39 13.63 -12.51 -16.48
C PRO A 39 13.13 -11.14 -16.93
N PHE A 40 12.24 -10.56 -16.14
CA PHE A 40 11.83 -9.16 -16.25
C PHE A 40 12.90 -8.26 -15.63
N VAL A 41 13.14 -7.09 -16.22
CA VAL A 41 13.90 -6.00 -15.60
C VAL A 41 12.91 -5.13 -14.83
N LEU A 42 13.06 -5.09 -13.51
CA LEU A 42 12.21 -4.29 -12.62
C LEU A 42 12.63 -2.80 -12.67
N ALA A 43 11.75 -1.91 -12.21
CA ALA A 43 12.05 -0.47 -12.13
C ALA A 43 13.28 -0.14 -11.27
N SER A 44 13.64 -1.02 -10.34
CA SER A 44 14.86 -0.94 -9.51
C SER A 44 16.15 -1.32 -10.25
N GLY A 45 16.06 -1.83 -11.49
CA GLY A 45 17.17 -2.43 -12.24
C GLY A 45 17.47 -3.89 -11.85
N ALA A 46 16.83 -4.44 -10.83
CA ALA A 46 16.93 -5.85 -10.50
C ALA A 46 16.17 -6.71 -11.53
N THR A 47 16.60 -7.98 -11.68
CA THR A 47 15.89 -8.95 -12.52
C THR A 47 15.06 -9.91 -11.65
N SER A 48 13.90 -10.32 -12.17
CA SER A 48 13.03 -11.32 -11.55
C SER A 48 12.29 -12.09 -12.61
N TYR A 49 12.07 -13.38 -12.39
CA TYR A 49 11.17 -14.20 -13.22
C TYR A 49 9.70 -13.97 -12.87
N ASP A 50 9.45 -13.28 -11.76
CA ASP A 50 8.14 -13.01 -11.20
C ASP A 50 7.83 -11.52 -11.33
N TYR A 51 6.74 -11.19 -12.01
CA TYR A 51 6.25 -9.84 -12.18
C TYR A 51 4.88 -9.68 -11.55
N VAL A 52 4.66 -8.57 -10.85
CA VAL A 52 3.35 -8.26 -10.26
C VAL A 52 2.94 -6.86 -10.69
N ASP A 53 1.83 -6.79 -11.45
CA ASP A 53 1.21 -5.53 -11.88
C ASP A 53 -0.08 -5.28 -11.08
N MET A 54 0.06 -4.59 -9.96
CA MET A 54 -1.08 -4.26 -9.10
C MET A 54 -2.09 -3.34 -9.79
N ARG A 55 -1.65 -2.46 -10.69
CA ARG A 55 -2.56 -1.58 -11.45
C ARG A 55 -3.54 -2.38 -12.31
N ARG A 56 -3.07 -3.49 -12.88
CA ARG A 56 -3.92 -4.41 -13.64
C ARG A 56 -4.93 -5.12 -12.73
N ALA A 57 -4.52 -5.55 -11.55
CA ALA A 57 -5.40 -6.18 -10.58
C ALA A 57 -6.47 -5.21 -10.08
N LEU A 58 -6.12 -3.95 -9.87
CA LEU A 58 -6.98 -2.93 -9.27
C LEU A 58 -7.81 -2.12 -10.29
N ALA A 59 -7.76 -2.50 -11.57
CA ALA A 59 -8.44 -1.74 -12.63
C ALA A 59 -9.98 -1.84 -12.61
N ARG A 60 -10.54 -2.83 -11.91
CA ARG A 60 -12.00 -3.00 -11.75
C ARG A 60 -12.46 -2.47 -10.41
N GLY A 61 -13.59 -1.76 -10.38
CA GLY A 61 -14.12 -1.19 -9.14
C GLY A 61 -14.41 -2.22 -8.04
N THR A 62 -14.83 -3.45 -8.40
CA THR A 62 -15.00 -4.55 -7.45
C THR A 62 -13.69 -4.95 -6.79
N ASP A 63 -12.64 -5.11 -7.59
CA ASP A 63 -11.32 -5.55 -7.16
C ASP A 63 -10.63 -4.43 -6.34
N LEU A 64 -10.79 -3.18 -6.76
CA LEU A 64 -10.33 -2.00 -6.03
C LEU A 64 -11.00 -1.88 -4.66
N LYS A 65 -12.31 -2.19 -4.57
CA LYS A 65 -13.06 -2.18 -3.32
C LYS A 65 -12.55 -3.25 -2.34
N VAL A 66 -12.18 -4.44 -2.83
CA VAL A 66 -11.54 -5.49 -2.00
C VAL A 66 -10.24 -4.97 -1.40
N ALA A 67 -9.34 -4.41 -2.22
CA ALA A 67 -8.08 -3.87 -1.75
C ALA A 67 -8.26 -2.73 -0.74
N ALA A 68 -9.16 -1.79 -1.02
CA ALA A 68 -9.40 -0.66 -0.13
C ALA A 68 -9.96 -1.09 1.24
N ARG A 69 -10.89 -2.06 1.27
CA ARG A 69 -11.40 -2.63 2.54
C ARG A 69 -10.31 -3.34 3.30
N ALA A 70 -9.50 -4.16 2.64
CA ALA A 70 -8.38 -4.82 3.28
C ALA A 70 -7.40 -3.80 3.93
N VAL A 71 -7.11 -2.68 3.28
CA VAL A 71 -6.30 -1.60 3.85
C VAL A 71 -6.96 -0.97 5.07
N ILE A 72 -8.27 -0.65 4.99
CA ILE A 72 -9.01 -0.05 6.11
C ILE A 72 -8.95 -0.96 7.34
N ASP A 73 -9.25 -2.24 7.18
CA ASP A 73 -9.27 -3.20 8.27
C ASP A 73 -7.86 -3.46 8.82
N HIS A 74 -6.87 -3.49 7.95
CA HIS A 74 -5.46 -3.62 8.32
C HIS A 74 -4.98 -2.48 9.22
N LEU A 75 -5.36 -1.24 8.90
CA LEU A 75 -5.04 -0.05 9.69
C LEU A 75 -5.86 -0.01 10.99
N ALA A 76 -7.14 -0.37 10.94
CA ALA A 76 -8.05 -0.39 12.10
C ALA A 76 -7.58 -1.36 13.19
N VAL A 77 -7.19 -2.58 12.82
CA VAL A 77 -6.65 -3.58 13.77
C VAL A 77 -5.37 -3.08 14.45
N ARG A 78 -4.58 -2.28 13.76
CA ARG A 78 -3.35 -1.65 14.29
C ARG A 78 -3.63 -0.37 15.05
N ARG A 79 -4.90 0.05 15.13
CA ARG A 79 -5.34 1.28 15.79
C ARG A 79 -4.60 2.51 15.25
N VAL A 80 -4.38 2.54 13.93
CA VAL A 80 -3.73 3.68 13.28
C VAL A 80 -4.74 4.80 13.13
N GLU A 81 -4.53 5.87 13.88
CA GLU A 81 -5.32 7.10 13.78
C GLU A 81 -4.67 8.02 12.74
N TYR A 82 -5.42 8.36 11.68
CA TYR A 82 -4.93 9.20 10.58
C TYR A 82 -6.03 10.09 10.02
N ASP A 83 -5.63 11.16 9.38
CA ASP A 83 -6.51 12.16 8.77
C ASP A 83 -6.57 11.99 7.26
N ALA A 84 -5.45 11.58 6.62
CA ALA A 84 -5.34 11.36 5.20
C ALA A 84 -4.47 10.16 4.84
N ILE A 85 -4.72 9.59 3.66
CA ILE A 85 -3.93 8.51 3.07
C ILE A 85 -3.50 8.88 1.65
N GLY A 86 -2.29 8.53 1.26
CA GLY A 86 -1.77 8.80 -0.06
C GLY A 86 -0.33 8.35 -0.24
N GLY A 87 0.24 8.66 -1.38
CA GLY A 87 1.61 8.26 -1.71
C GLY A 87 2.02 8.72 -3.10
N MET A 88 2.99 8.02 -3.68
CA MET A 88 3.50 8.38 -5.01
C MET A 88 2.49 8.02 -6.11
N THR A 89 2.18 9.00 -6.97
CA THR A 89 1.36 8.74 -8.16
C THR A 89 2.15 7.84 -9.14
N MET A 90 1.49 6.92 -9.86
CA MET A 90 0.09 6.48 -9.92
C MET A 90 -0.19 5.24 -9.06
N GLY A 91 0.84 4.59 -8.50
CA GLY A 91 0.68 3.31 -7.79
C GLY A 91 -0.27 3.42 -6.60
N ALA A 92 -0.08 4.45 -5.79
CA ALA A 92 -0.88 4.68 -4.60
C ALA A 92 -2.31 5.16 -4.88
N ASP A 93 -2.51 5.97 -5.92
CA ASP A 93 -3.72 6.76 -6.13
C ASP A 93 -5.02 5.95 -6.09
N PRO A 94 -5.19 4.85 -6.86
CA PRO A 94 -6.48 4.18 -6.92
C PRO A 94 -6.96 3.70 -5.55
N VAL A 95 -6.06 3.09 -4.78
CA VAL A 95 -6.42 2.54 -3.46
C VAL A 95 -6.57 3.66 -2.43
N ALA A 96 -5.69 4.66 -2.42
CA ALA A 96 -5.78 5.79 -1.50
C ALA A 96 -7.12 6.54 -1.67
N HIS A 97 -7.55 6.80 -2.91
CA HIS A 97 -8.84 7.42 -3.19
C HIS A 97 -10.02 6.54 -2.75
N ALA A 98 -9.94 5.22 -3.00
CA ALA A 98 -10.99 4.30 -2.58
C ALA A 98 -11.06 4.16 -1.04
N VAL A 99 -9.93 4.12 -0.35
CA VAL A 99 -9.86 4.14 1.13
C VAL A 99 -10.44 5.43 1.67
N ALA A 100 -10.03 6.58 1.13
CA ALA A 100 -10.55 7.88 1.56
C ALA A 100 -12.07 7.95 1.44
N LEU A 101 -12.62 7.49 0.30
CA LEU A 101 -14.07 7.45 0.06
C LEU A 101 -14.80 6.51 1.04
N LEU A 102 -14.24 5.31 1.30
CA LEU A 102 -14.91 4.28 2.11
C LEU A 102 -14.78 4.51 3.62
N ALA A 103 -13.71 5.17 4.06
CA ALA A 103 -13.39 5.42 5.47
C ALA A 103 -13.69 6.87 5.92
N ASP A 104 -14.28 7.69 5.04
CA ASP A 104 -14.51 9.13 5.28
C ASP A 104 -13.23 9.86 5.76
N LYS A 105 -12.16 9.67 4.98
CA LYS A 105 -10.85 10.28 5.18
C LYS A 105 -10.48 11.19 4.01
N ALA A 106 -9.45 12.01 4.18
CA ALA A 106 -8.88 12.75 3.07
C ALA A 106 -7.87 11.90 2.28
N TRP A 107 -7.54 12.35 1.08
CA TRP A 107 -6.47 11.77 0.26
C TRP A 107 -5.46 12.83 -0.16
N PHE A 108 -4.27 12.36 -0.48
CA PHE A 108 -3.25 13.14 -1.16
C PHE A 108 -2.49 12.28 -2.18
N SER A 109 -1.93 12.93 -3.19
CA SER A 109 -1.04 12.29 -4.17
C SER A 109 0.25 13.07 -4.29
N ILE A 110 1.37 12.39 -4.43
CA ILE A 110 2.69 12.99 -4.62
C ILE A 110 3.15 12.70 -6.04
N ARG A 111 3.38 13.75 -6.82
CA ARG A 111 3.89 13.62 -8.19
C ARG A 111 5.40 13.60 -8.19
N LYS A 112 6.00 12.70 -8.99
CA LYS A 112 7.42 12.79 -9.32
C LYS A 112 7.66 14.13 -10.01
N GLY A 113 8.35 15.04 -9.36
CA GLY A 113 8.66 16.37 -9.88
C GLY A 113 10.14 16.52 -10.13
N GLU A 114 10.51 17.19 -11.23
CA GLU A 114 11.86 17.71 -11.39
C GLU A 114 12.14 18.74 -10.29
N LYS A 115 13.29 18.59 -9.62
CA LYS A 115 13.75 19.43 -8.50
C LYS A 115 14.00 20.91 -8.87
N ASN A 116 13.73 21.32 -10.11
CA ASN A 116 14.16 22.62 -10.63
C ASN A 116 13.11 23.31 -11.46
N HIS A 117 12.03 23.79 -10.92
CA HIS A 117 11.41 25.05 -11.43
C HIS A 117 10.26 25.45 -10.52
N GLY A 118 10.42 26.59 -9.88
CA GLY A 118 9.59 27.28 -8.95
C GLY A 118 8.09 26.92 -8.92
N ASN A 119 7.55 26.80 -7.71
CA ASN A 119 6.12 26.75 -7.38
C ASN A 119 5.26 25.60 -7.92
N ARG A 120 5.81 24.47 -8.36
CA ARG A 120 4.99 23.29 -8.64
C ARG A 120 4.79 22.53 -7.33
N ARG A 121 3.58 22.57 -6.81
CA ARG A 121 3.17 21.73 -5.69
C ARG A 121 3.35 20.28 -6.12
N CYS A 122 4.27 19.56 -5.48
CA CYS A 122 4.43 18.12 -5.69
C CYS A 122 3.28 17.33 -5.05
N VAL A 123 2.51 17.95 -4.16
CA VAL A 123 1.40 17.36 -3.43
C VAL A 123 0.08 17.90 -3.96
N GLU A 124 -0.81 16.98 -4.32
CA GLU A 124 -2.19 17.26 -4.71
C GLU A 124 -3.14 16.67 -3.65
N GLY A 125 -4.38 17.15 -3.62
CA GLY A 125 -5.39 16.75 -2.63
C GLY A 125 -5.41 17.66 -1.42
N ILE A 126 -5.42 17.08 -0.20
CA ILE A 126 -5.45 17.87 1.03
C ILE A 126 -4.09 18.56 1.32
N ALA A 127 -4.12 19.71 1.99
CA ALA A 127 -2.92 20.29 2.58
C ALA A 127 -2.38 19.38 3.70
N LEU A 128 -1.08 19.09 3.68
CA LEU A 128 -0.48 18.13 4.60
C LEU A 128 0.00 18.74 5.93
N GLU A 129 0.13 20.05 6.03
CA GLU A 129 0.63 20.71 7.22
C GLU A 129 -0.18 20.35 8.47
N GLY A 130 0.48 19.76 9.47
CA GLY A 130 -0.13 19.31 10.72
C GLY A 130 -1.02 18.06 10.61
N SER A 131 -1.24 17.52 9.40
CA SER A 131 -2.08 16.34 9.18
C SER A 131 -1.33 15.06 9.54
N ARG A 132 -2.02 14.12 10.21
CA ARG A 132 -1.54 12.75 10.42
C ARG A 132 -1.81 11.96 9.15
N VAL A 133 -0.77 11.44 8.53
CA VAL A 133 -0.92 10.76 7.24
C VAL A 133 -0.42 9.33 7.27
N VAL A 134 -1.12 8.47 6.52
CA VAL A 134 -0.64 7.15 6.13
C VAL A 134 -0.01 7.26 4.75
N LEU A 135 1.28 6.92 4.64
CA LEU A 135 1.91 6.71 3.34
C LEU A 135 1.52 5.34 2.82
N PHE A 136 1.04 5.30 1.59
CA PHE A 136 0.57 4.09 0.94
C PHE A 136 1.29 3.86 -0.40
N GLU A 137 1.56 2.58 -0.71
CA GLU A 137 2.07 2.15 -2.02
C GLU A 137 1.37 0.84 -2.42
N ASP A 138 1.19 0.59 -3.70
CA ASP A 138 0.63 -0.67 -4.20
C ASP A 138 1.63 -1.82 -4.10
N THR A 139 2.90 -1.58 -4.45
CA THR A 139 3.97 -2.58 -4.43
C THR A 139 5.29 -1.95 -4.03
N ALA A 140 5.91 -2.44 -2.97
CA ALA A 140 7.27 -2.06 -2.58
C ALA A 140 8.26 -3.17 -2.94
N SER A 141 9.35 -2.83 -3.62
CA SER A 141 10.50 -3.73 -3.86
C SER A 141 11.72 -3.22 -3.10
N THR A 142 12.15 -2.01 -3.43
CA THR A 142 13.30 -1.34 -2.78
C THR A 142 12.85 -0.33 -1.72
N GLY A 143 11.59 0.06 -1.73
CA GLY A 143 11.06 1.13 -0.91
C GLY A 143 11.43 2.56 -1.35
N SER A 144 12.18 2.72 -2.45
CA SER A 144 12.67 4.04 -2.88
C SER A 144 11.55 5.04 -3.17
N SER A 145 10.46 4.62 -3.83
CA SER A 145 9.29 5.48 -4.08
C SER A 145 8.61 5.90 -2.79
N MET A 146 8.47 4.98 -1.82
CA MET A 146 7.89 5.29 -0.51
C MET A 146 8.77 6.25 0.27
N MET A 147 10.09 6.13 0.16
CA MET A 147 11.04 7.05 0.83
C MET A 147 10.99 8.44 0.20
N GLU A 148 10.92 8.54 -1.13
CA GLU A 148 10.71 9.82 -1.81
C GLU A 148 9.38 10.47 -1.37
N ALA A 149 8.31 9.68 -1.27
CA ALA A 149 7.02 10.15 -0.76
C ALA A 149 7.11 10.61 0.70
N TYR A 150 7.84 9.90 1.54
CA TYR A 150 8.08 10.27 2.93
C TYR A 150 8.76 11.64 3.04
N GLU A 151 9.85 11.84 2.31
CA GLU A 151 10.59 13.10 2.33
C GLU A 151 9.73 14.29 1.89
N VAL A 152 8.93 14.10 0.82
CA VAL A 152 8.01 15.14 0.33
C VAL A 152 6.89 15.42 1.33
N ALA A 153 6.29 14.40 1.93
CA ALA A 153 5.22 14.57 2.91
C ALA A 153 5.71 15.30 4.17
N VAL A 154 6.87 14.91 4.70
CA VAL A 154 7.48 15.58 5.86
C VAL A 154 7.87 17.03 5.53
N ALA A 155 8.44 17.28 4.36
CA ALA A 155 8.75 18.64 3.90
C ALA A 155 7.51 19.52 3.74
N ALA A 156 6.34 18.90 3.46
CA ALA A 156 5.04 19.58 3.42
C ALA A 156 4.36 19.71 4.79
N GLY A 157 5.04 19.36 5.88
CA GLY A 157 4.56 19.50 7.26
C GLY A 157 3.67 18.37 7.76
N ALA A 158 3.61 17.23 7.06
CA ALA A 158 2.84 16.08 7.51
C ALA A 158 3.47 15.37 8.71
N LEU A 159 2.61 14.78 9.54
CA LEU A 159 2.99 13.80 10.56
C LEU A 159 2.76 12.41 9.99
N VAL A 160 3.81 11.75 9.48
CA VAL A 160 3.71 10.38 8.95
C VAL A 160 3.55 9.41 10.11
N VAL A 161 2.34 8.93 10.34
CA VAL A 161 2.00 8.05 11.47
C VAL A 161 2.14 6.57 11.15
N HIS A 162 2.10 6.20 9.87
CA HIS A 162 2.25 4.83 9.40
C HIS A 162 2.63 4.78 7.92
N ALA A 163 3.36 3.74 7.53
CA ALA A 163 3.60 3.39 6.13
C ALA A 163 3.00 2.01 5.85
N CYS A 164 2.20 1.90 4.79
CA CYS A 164 1.44 0.71 4.44
C CYS A 164 1.61 0.36 2.97
N VAL A 165 1.77 -0.91 2.66
CA VAL A 165 1.86 -1.40 1.28
C VAL A 165 0.94 -2.60 1.05
N LEU A 166 0.33 -2.72 -0.13
CA LEU A 166 -0.45 -3.92 -0.44
C LEU A 166 0.45 -5.14 -0.57
N LEU A 167 1.54 -5.05 -1.34
CA LEU A 167 2.48 -6.14 -1.54
C LEU A 167 3.92 -5.69 -1.30
N ASP A 168 4.57 -6.28 -0.31
CA ASP A 168 6.01 -6.11 -0.09
C ASP A 168 6.79 -7.23 -0.80
N ARG A 169 7.64 -6.85 -1.76
CA ARG A 169 8.46 -7.77 -2.53
C ARG A 169 9.88 -7.94 -1.99
N GLY A 170 10.18 -7.35 -0.84
CA GLY A 170 11.48 -7.43 -0.17
C GLY A 170 11.42 -6.83 1.23
N ASP A 171 12.55 -6.78 1.91
CA ASP A 171 12.59 -6.27 3.29
C ASP A 171 13.17 -4.84 3.40
N ALA A 172 13.52 -4.23 2.25
CA ALA A 172 14.24 -2.95 2.25
C ALA A 172 13.39 -1.79 2.77
N ALA A 173 12.12 -1.68 2.36
CA ALA A 173 11.22 -0.63 2.81
C ALA A 173 11.04 -0.65 4.34
N ARG A 174 10.87 -1.83 4.92
CA ARG A 174 10.73 -2.02 6.37
C ARG A 174 11.94 -1.46 7.13
N ALA A 175 13.15 -1.75 6.67
CA ALA A 175 14.38 -1.27 7.30
C ALA A 175 14.50 0.26 7.23
N GLU A 176 14.13 0.86 6.10
CA GLU A 176 14.18 2.32 5.90
C GLU A 176 13.20 3.06 6.81
N PHE A 177 11.96 2.57 6.97
CA PHE A 177 10.98 3.15 7.87
C PHE A 177 11.31 2.93 9.34
N ALA A 178 11.87 1.76 9.70
CA ALA A 178 12.35 1.50 11.06
C ALA A 178 13.46 2.48 11.48
N ALA A 179 14.40 2.81 10.58
CA ALA A 179 15.45 3.80 10.84
C ALA A 179 14.91 5.22 11.12
N ARG A 180 13.66 5.49 10.68
CA ARG A 180 12.95 6.76 10.90
C ARG A 180 11.92 6.72 12.02
N SER A 181 11.86 5.60 12.75
CA SER A 181 10.85 5.36 13.79
C SER A 181 9.41 5.48 13.29
N VAL A 182 9.16 5.20 12.02
CA VAL A 182 7.83 5.15 11.42
C VAL A 182 7.37 3.70 11.36
N PRO A 183 6.21 3.34 11.95
CA PRO A 183 5.63 2.01 11.81
C PRO A 183 5.39 1.67 10.35
N TYR A 184 5.79 0.46 9.94
CA TYR A 184 5.61 -0.06 8.58
C TYR A 184 4.90 -1.40 8.60
N SER A 185 3.97 -1.60 7.66
CA SER A 185 3.32 -2.89 7.47
C SER A 185 2.95 -3.16 6.01
N SER A 186 2.91 -4.42 5.66
CA SER A 186 2.37 -4.92 4.40
C SER A 186 1.13 -5.77 4.65
N LEU A 187 0.19 -5.78 3.69
CA LEU A 187 -0.95 -6.69 3.72
C LEU A 187 -0.53 -8.07 3.24
N LEU A 188 0.25 -8.11 2.16
CA LEU A 188 0.85 -9.31 1.58
C LEU A 188 2.35 -9.12 1.44
N ASP A 189 3.09 -10.22 1.44
CA ASP A 189 4.51 -10.22 1.10
C ASP A 189 4.85 -11.28 0.02
N TYR A 190 6.09 -11.30 -0.42
CA TYR A 190 6.58 -12.23 -1.44
C TYR A 190 6.40 -13.70 -1.06
N ARG A 191 6.35 -14.04 0.25
CA ARG A 191 6.15 -15.40 0.77
C ARG A 191 4.73 -15.88 0.53
N ASP A 192 3.74 -14.97 0.67
CA ASP A 192 2.32 -15.28 0.40
C ASP A 192 2.10 -15.66 -1.06
N LEU A 193 2.90 -15.12 -1.97
CA LEU A 193 2.88 -15.48 -3.38
C LEU A 193 3.73 -16.71 -3.70
N GLY A 194 4.61 -17.13 -2.81
CA GLY A 194 5.57 -18.21 -3.04
C GLY A 194 6.67 -17.84 -4.04
N ILE A 195 7.07 -16.56 -4.07
CA ILE A 195 8.10 -16.04 -4.98
C ILE A 195 9.34 -15.56 -4.22
N GLU A 196 10.46 -15.42 -4.93
CA GLU A 196 11.70 -14.92 -4.35
C GLU A 196 11.62 -13.42 -4.04
N PRO A 197 12.28 -12.97 -2.96
CA PRO A 197 12.36 -11.56 -2.63
C PRO A 197 13.19 -10.80 -3.67
N VAL A 198 12.82 -9.55 -3.92
CA VAL A 198 13.67 -8.63 -4.69
C VAL A 198 14.80 -8.15 -3.79
N VAL A 199 16.00 -8.64 -4.07
CA VAL A 199 17.21 -8.23 -3.34
C VAL A 199 17.83 -7.02 -4.01
N VAL A 200 17.96 -5.93 -3.27
CA VAL A 200 18.70 -4.75 -3.72
C VAL A 200 20.18 -4.99 -3.50
N ARG A 201 20.94 -5.20 -4.57
CA ARG A 201 22.40 -5.15 -4.47
C ARG A 201 22.79 -3.69 -4.26
N ARG A 202 23.26 -3.34 -3.05
CA ARG A 202 23.91 -2.05 -2.85
C ARG A 202 25.12 -2.00 -3.79
N ALA A 203 25.20 -1.01 -4.64
CA ALA A 203 26.39 -0.76 -5.45
C ALA A 203 27.52 -0.42 -4.48
N GLY A 204 28.54 -1.29 -4.42
CA GLY A 204 29.78 -1.05 -3.68
C GLY A 204 29.86 -1.72 -2.30
N SER A 205 30.20 -2.97 -2.27
CA SER A 205 31.05 -3.61 -1.24
C SER A 205 32.14 -4.39 -1.97
#